data_7ab18a2b875e7cbe537c04d4fc2c4e8b
#
_entry.id   7ab18a2b875e7cbe537c04d4fc2c4e8b
#
_cell.length_a   1.000
_cell.length_b   1.000
_cell.length_c   1.000
_cell.angle_alpha   90.00
_cell.angle_beta   90.00
_cell.angle_gamma   90.00
#
_symmetry.space_group_name_H-M   'P 1'
#
loop_
_entity.id
_entity.type
_entity.pdbx_description
1 polymer ?
#
loop_
_entity_poly.entity_id
_entity_poly.type
_entity_poly.pdbx_seq_one_letter_code
_entity_poly.pdbx_strand_id
1 'polypeptide(L)'
;MKKLLFLISALLLVAGAITANPNARQKNSVKVQAPDLEAIRADVANPKSPYYYPKLFKRYTQNETVMNNDDYRHLYYGYLFQEDFNPYRHNEASTKNESLYYKNTHTRAELDSIIAYADEALADNPFDLQQMNFLIYALRARGKVNRAAIWQYRLNHLLQAIISSGTGADEEHAWYVINPRHEYDIVNFQQAVVKNQQYREPYYDEIEVEKKNDKGKATTETYYFNIRNLLEEYYRKFPGEAN
;
A
#
# COMPACT_ATOMS: atom_id res chain seq x y z
N MET A 1 28.71 -4.92 -7.65
CA MET A 1 27.65 -4.22 -6.93
C MET A 1 27.06 -3.17 -7.86
N LYS A 2 25.96 -3.50 -8.54
CA LYS A 2 25.32 -2.56 -9.49
C LYS A 2 24.43 -1.62 -8.67
N LYS A 3 24.71 -0.33 -8.71
CA LYS A 3 23.90 0.71 -8.11
C LYS A 3 22.52 0.69 -8.78
N LEU A 4 21.51 0.29 -8.02
CA LEU A 4 20.12 0.34 -8.44
C LEU A 4 19.68 1.82 -8.37
N LEU A 5 19.86 2.55 -9.45
CA LEU A 5 19.30 3.89 -9.62
C LEU A 5 17.80 3.71 -9.93
N PHE A 6 16.94 3.86 -8.92
CA PHE A 6 15.52 4.04 -9.13
C PHE A 6 15.26 5.41 -9.75
N LEU A 7 15.27 5.48 -11.06
CA LEU A 7 14.69 6.58 -11.80
C LEU A 7 13.17 6.35 -11.92
N ILE A 8 12.44 6.72 -10.88
CA ILE A 8 10.99 6.82 -10.97
C ILE A 8 10.70 8.11 -11.71
N SER A 9 10.31 7.99 -12.99
CA SER A 9 9.73 9.09 -13.73
C SER A 9 8.51 9.60 -12.96
N ALA A 10 8.56 10.88 -12.58
CA ALA A 10 7.47 11.57 -11.91
C ALA A 10 6.15 11.35 -12.69
N LEU A 11 5.29 10.48 -12.18
CA LEU A 11 3.91 10.43 -12.61
C LEU A 11 3.28 11.73 -12.10
N LEU A 12 3.14 12.71 -12.99
CA LEU A 12 2.42 13.94 -12.74
C LEU A 12 1.03 13.59 -12.20
N LEU A 13 0.85 13.73 -10.89
CA LEU A 13 -0.44 13.89 -10.27
C LEU A 13 -1.04 15.17 -10.88
N VAL A 14 -1.81 15.03 -11.94
CA VAL A 14 -2.71 16.10 -12.36
C VAL A 14 -3.73 16.25 -11.24
N ALA A 15 -3.44 17.15 -10.32
CA ALA A 15 -4.41 17.67 -9.39
C ALA A 15 -5.45 18.43 -10.24
N GLY A 16 -6.50 17.73 -10.67
CA GLY A 16 -7.69 18.39 -11.18
C GLY A 16 -8.21 19.29 -10.08
N ALA A 17 -8.12 20.60 -10.30
CA ALA A 17 -8.72 21.59 -9.42
C ALA A 17 -10.24 21.37 -9.42
N ILE A 18 -10.71 20.55 -8.50
CA ILE A 18 -12.12 20.57 -8.11
C ILE A 18 -12.27 21.87 -7.32
N THR A 19 -13.01 22.82 -7.89
CA THR A 19 -13.43 24.01 -7.18
C THR A 19 -14.31 23.58 -6.01
N ALA A 20 -13.69 23.33 -4.88
CA ALA A 20 -14.37 22.97 -3.65
C ALA A 20 -15.02 24.22 -3.08
N ASN A 21 -16.31 24.13 -2.82
CA ASN A 21 -17.09 25.09 -2.06
C ASN A 21 -16.39 25.38 -0.71
N PRO A 22 -16.01 26.63 -0.37
CA PRO A 22 -15.20 26.92 0.80
C PRO A 22 -15.86 26.60 2.14
N ASN A 23 -17.14 26.27 2.17
CA ASN A 23 -17.90 25.95 3.38
C ASN A 23 -18.00 24.44 3.69
N ALA A 24 -17.36 23.55 2.92
CA ALA A 24 -17.40 22.10 3.12
C ALA A 24 -16.10 21.55 3.73
N ARG A 25 -15.26 22.36 4.36
CA ARG A 25 -14.10 21.89 5.13
C ARG A 25 -14.51 21.47 6.55
N GLN A 26 -15.33 20.44 6.66
CA GLN A 26 -15.22 19.57 7.82
C GLN A 26 -13.93 18.77 7.62
N LYS A 27 -12.84 19.21 8.27
CA LYS A 27 -11.61 18.44 8.43
C LYS A 27 -11.97 17.19 9.24
N ASN A 28 -12.36 16.11 8.58
CA ASN A 28 -12.16 14.77 9.13
C ASN A 28 -10.65 14.50 9.07
N SER A 29 -9.91 15.08 10.01
CA SER A 29 -8.52 14.69 10.23
C SER A 29 -8.57 13.24 10.67
N VAL A 30 -8.12 12.34 9.82
CA VAL A 30 -7.96 10.94 10.19
C VAL A 30 -7.05 10.91 11.41
N LYS A 31 -7.56 10.36 12.51
CA LYS A 31 -6.78 10.28 13.75
C LYS A 31 -5.59 9.37 13.50
N VAL A 32 -4.38 9.88 13.70
CA VAL A 32 -3.16 9.08 13.64
C VAL A 32 -3.07 8.24 14.92
N GLN A 33 -3.12 6.93 14.79
CA GLN A 33 -3.13 6.01 15.92
C GLN A 33 -2.69 4.62 15.46
N ALA A 34 -1.79 3.98 16.21
CA ALA A 34 -1.42 2.58 16.03
C ALA A 34 -2.68 1.69 15.97
N PRO A 35 -2.70 0.64 15.13
CA PRO A 35 -3.83 -0.27 15.09
C PRO A 35 -3.92 -1.10 16.37
N ASP A 36 -5.11 -1.21 16.94
CA ASP A 36 -5.41 -2.20 17.97
C ASP A 36 -5.65 -3.55 17.28
N LEU A 37 -4.58 -4.31 17.11
CA LEU A 37 -4.62 -5.55 16.32
C LEU A 37 -5.34 -6.69 17.04
N GLU A 38 -5.45 -6.67 18.36
CA GLU A 38 -6.27 -7.63 19.11
C GLU A 38 -7.75 -7.37 18.89
N ALA A 39 -8.17 -6.12 18.99
CA ALA A 39 -9.55 -5.73 18.68
C ALA A 39 -9.90 -6.02 17.22
N ILE A 40 -9.00 -5.69 16.28
CA ILE A 40 -9.19 -5.99 14.85
C ILE A 40 -9.31 -7.50 14.62
N ARG A 41 -8.45 -8.32 15.24
CA ARG A 41 -8.53 -9.79 15.15
C ARG A 41 -9.90 -10.31 15.61
N ALA A 42 -10.37 -9.82 16.75
CA ALA A 42 -11.67 -10.22 17.29
C ALA A 42 -12.82 -9.81 16.37
N ASP A 43 -12.79 -8.59 15.85
CA ASP A 43 -13.81 -8.05 14.97
C ASP A 43 -13.91 -8.78 13.64
N VAL A 44 -12.75 -9.01 12.98
CA VAL A 44 -12.74 -9.65 11.65
C VAL A 44 -13.14 -11.13 11.70
N ALA A 45 -12.99 -11.78 12.85
CA ALA A 45 -13.41 -13.17 13.07
C ALA A 45 -14.89 -13.31 13.47
N ASN A 46 -15.53 -12.23 13.94
CA ASN A 46 -16.90 -12.29 14.48
C ASN A 46 -17.96 -12.02 13.39
N PRO A 47 -18.80 -13.04 13.04
CA PRO A 47 -19.84 -12.86 12.02
C PRO A 47 -20.89 -11.79 12.34
N LYS A 48 -21.00 -11.38 13.62
CA LYS A 48 -21.93 -10.33 14.07
C LYS A 48 -21.30 -8.94 14.00
N SER A 49 -19.97 -8.84 13.90
CA SER A 49 -19.28 -7.54 13.76
C SER A 49 -19.60 -6.89 12.41
N PRO A 50 -19.74 -5.57 12.33
CA PRO A 50 -19.77 -4.84 11.07
C PRO A 50 -18.47 -5.03 10.27
N TYR A 51 -17.36 -5.35 10.96
CA TYR A 51 -16.05 -5.56 10.39
C TYR A 51 -15.70 -7.03 10.11
N TYR A 52 -16.68 -7.94 10.12
CA TYR A 52 -16.45 -9.34 9.75
C TYR A 52 -15.78 -9.47 8.40
N TYR A 53 -14.60 -10.14 8.35
CA TYR A 53 -13.72 -10.09 7.18
C TYR A 53 -14.41 -10.46 5.86
N PRO A 54 -15.16 -11.57 5.75
CA PRO A 54 -15.84 -11.93 4.51
C PRO A 54 -16.81 -10.85 4.01
N LYS A 55 -17.47 -10.11 4.91
CA LYS A 55 -18.35 -9.00 4.53
C LYS A 55 -17.55 -7.78 4.05
N LEU A 56 -16.46 -7.42 4.76
CA LEU A 56 -15.60 -6.32 4.36
C LEU A 56 -14.96 -6.60 2.98
N PHE A 57 -14.42 -7.80 2.81
CA PHE A 57 -13.79 -8.20 1.56
C PHE A 57 -14.77 -8.21 0.38
N LYS A 58 -16.00 -8.67 0.61
CA LYS A 58 -17.07 -8.60 -0.39
C LYS A 58 -17.39 -7.15 -0.78
N ARG A 59 -17.54 -6.24 0.18
CA ARG A 59 -17.78 -4.81 -0.06
C ARG A 59 -16.63 -4.20 -0.87
N TYR A 60 -15.39 -4.49 -0.48
CA TYR A 60 -14.19 -4.06 -1.20
C TYR A 60 -14.17 -4.54 -2.66
N THR A 61 -14.42 -5.83 -2.90
CA THR A 61 -14.42 -6.41 -4.26
C THR A 61 -15.59 -5.90 -5.11
N GLN A 62 -16.72 -5.55 -4.50
CA GLN A 62 -17.88 -4.95 -5.15
C GLN A 62 -17.75 -3.44 -5.37
N ASN A 63 -16.62 -2.83 -5.02
CA ASN A 63 -16.34 -1.39 -5.17
C ASN A 63 -17.34 -0.49 -4.41
N GLU A 64 -17.74 -0.88 -3.22
CA GLU A 64 -18.59 -0.02 -2.39
C GLU A 64 -17.83 1.26 -1.99
N THR A 65 -18.32 2.40 -2.46
CA THR A 65 -17.72 3.72 -2.17
C THR A 65 -18.12 4.31 -0.82
N VAL A 66 -18.97 3.61 -0.08
CA VAL A 66 -19.40 3.98 1.28
C VAL A 66 -18.53 3.39 2.38
N MET A 67 -17.50 2.61 2.03
CA MET A 67 -16.51 2.13 2.98
C MET A 67 -15.71 3.31 3.54
N ASN A 68 -15.65 3.40 4.85
CA ASN A 68 -14.92 4.46 5.56
C ASN A 68 -13.49 4.03 5.94
N ASN A 69 -12.74 4.91 6.61
CA ASN A 69 -11.38 4.62 7.02
C ASN A 69 -11.28 3.45 8.00
N ASP A 70 -12.24 3.27 8.91
CA ASP A 70 -12.23 2.15 9.85
C ASP A 70 -12.52 0.83 9.13
N ASP A 71 -13.42 0.81 8.13
CA ASP A 71 -13.62 -0.34 7.25
C ASP A 71 -12.31 -0.74 6.57
N TYR A 72 -11.57 0.23 6.00
CA TYR A 72 -10.29 -0.04 5.34
C TYR A 72 -9.17 -0.43 6.32
N ARG A 73 -9.15 0.10 7.54
CA ARG A 73 -8.21 -0.34 8.57
C ARG A 73 -8.46 -1.79 8.98
N HIS A 74 -9.72 -2.16 9.20
CA HIS A 74 -10.09 -3.55 9.51
C HIS A 74 -9.85 -4.49 8.34
N LEU A 75 -10.10 -4.04 7.11
CA LEU A 75 -9.81 -4.81 5.90
C LEU A 75 -8.32 -5.06 5.73
N TYR A 76 -7.49 -4.02 5.83
CA TYR A 76 -6.06 -4.08 5.62
C TYR A 76 -5.35 -4.89 6.71
N TYR A 77 -5.50 -4.49 7.97
CA TYR A 77 -4.86 -5.21 9.09
C TYR A 77 -5.53 -6.55 9.39
N GLY A 78 -6.82 -6.68 9.11
CA GLY A 78 -7.55 -7.93 9.27
C GLY A 78 -7.07 -9.03 8.31
N TYR A 79 -6.39 -8.68 7.22
CA TYR A 79 -5.79 -9.65 6.30
C TYR A 79 -4.67 -10.46 6.95
N LEU A 80 -3.93 -9.91 7.91
CA LEU A 80 -2.95 -10.63 8.72
C LEU A 80 -3.51 -11.95 9.27
N PHE A 81 -4.79 -11.95 9.65
CA PHE A 81 -5.45 -13.04 10.35
C PHE A 81 -6.19 -14.01 9.42
N GLN A 82 -6.17 -13.77 8.10
CA GLN A 82 -6.79 -14.66 7.13
C GLN A 82 -5.89 -15.86 6.84
N GLU A 83 -6.52 -16.98 6.48
CA GLU A 83 -5.82 -18.26 6.24
C GLU A 83 -4.76 -18.14 5.14
N ASP A 84 -5.08 -17.40 4.08
CA ASP A 84 -4.23 -17.20 2.90
C ASP A 84 -3.17 -16.11 3.04
N PHE A 85 -3.06 -15.44 4.20
CA PHE A 85 -2.04 -14.42 4.43
C PHE A 85 -0.63 -15.01 4.32
N ASN A 86 0.14 -14.49 3.37
CA ASN A 86 1.57 -14.74 3.21
C ASN A 86 2.23 -13.49 2.60
N PRO A 87 2.96 -12.68 3.40
CA PRO A 87 3.59 -11.44 2.93
C PRO A 87 4.75 -11.68 1.96
N TYR A 88 5.29 -12.90 1.93
CA TYR A 88 6.40 -13.30 1.05
C TYR A 88 5.93 -14.16 -0.13
N ARG A 89 4.62 -14.22 -0.38
CA ARG A 89 4.07 -14.95 -1.52
C ARG A 89 4.69 -14.48 -2.83
N HIS A 90 5.24 -15.42 -3.57
CA HIS A 90 5.70 -15.17 -4.94
C HIS A 90 4.54 -15.30 -5.92
N ASN A 91 4.44 -14.35 -6.85
CA ASN A 91 3.44 -14.37 -7.92
C ASN A 91 4.13 -14.16 -9.27
N GLU A 92 3.97 -15.12 -10.20
CA GLU A 92 4.59 -15.06 -11.52
C GLU A 92 4.11 -13.88 -12.37
N ALA A 93 2.83 -13.48 -12.26
CA ALA A 93 2.29 -12.37 -13.01
C ALA A 93 2.92 -11.04 -12.55
N SER A 94 3.16 -10.88 -11.23
CA SER A 94 3.90 -9.73 -10.70
C SER A 94 5.32 -9.68 -11.28
N THR A 95 6.02 -10.82 -11.33
CA THR A 95 7.37 -10.91 -11.90
C THR A 95 7.41 -10.57 -13.39
N LYS A 96 6.42 -11.02 -14.17
CA LYS A 96 6.31 -10.67 -15.60
C LYS A 96 6.14 -9.17 -15.79
N ASN A 97 5.40 -8.48 -14.90
CA ASN A 97 5.26 -7.04 -14.93
C ASN A 97 6.54 -6.27 -14.56
N GLU A 98 7.40 -6.82 -13.69
CA GLU A 98 8.61 -6.12 -13.22
C GLU A 98 9.52 -5.67 -14.36
N SER A 99 9.66 -6.45 -15.42
CA SER A 99 10.46 -6.10 -16.59
C SER A 99 9.95 -4.84 -17.32
N LEU A 100 8.67 -4.51 -17.14
CA LEU A 100 8.02 -3.36 -17.75
C LEU A 100 8.09 -2.10 -16.89
N TYR A 101 8.33 -2.21 -15.58
CA TYR A 101 8.36 -1.06 -14.65
C TYR A 101 9.44 -0.01 -15.00
N TYR A 102 10.55 -0.46 -15.58
CA TYR A 102 11.70 0.39 -15.87
C TYR A 102 11.64 1.06 -17.24
N LYS A 103 10.59 0.84 -18.01
CA LYS A 103 10.39 1.48 -19.30
C LYS A 103 9.76 2.86 -19.11
N ASN A 104 10.30 3.86 -19.80
CA ASN A 104 9.75 5.21 -19.80
C ASN A 104 8.44 5.33 -20.61
N THR A 105 8.26 4.45 -21.59
CA THR A 105 7.08 4.43 -22.47
C THR A 105 6.68 2.99 -22.78
N HIS A 106 5.39 2.77 -22.97
CA HIS A 106 4.85 1.44 -23.29
C HIS A 106 4.04 1.49 -24.57
N THR A 107 4.22 0.48 -25.41
CA THR A 107 3.35 0.24 -26.57
C THR A 107 1.94 -0.17 -26.10
N ARG A 108 0.99 -0.10 -27.01
CA ARG A 108 -0.39 -0.54 -26.73
C ARG A 108 -0.47 -1.99 -26.26
N ALA A 109 0.31 -2.89 -26.89
CA ALA A 109 0.37 -4.31 -26.51
C ALA A 109 0.95 -4.50 -25.12
N GLU A 110 2.02 -3.78 -24.76
CA GLU A 110 2.61 -3.82 -23.42
C GLU A 110 1.64 -3.32 -22.36
N LEU A 111 0.89 -2.24 -22.62
CA LEU A 111 -0.16 -1.76 -21.71
C LEU A 111 -1.25 -2.80 -21.49
N ASP A 112 -1.66 -3.52 -22.55
CA ASP A 112 -2.64 -4.59 -22.43
C ASP A 112 -2.07 -5.78 -21.61
N SER A 113 -0.78 -6.10 -21.78
CA SER A 113 -0.07 -7.12 -20.96
C SER A 113 0.03 -6.69 -19.50
N ILE A 114 0.38 -5.43 -19.22
CA ILE A 114 0.43 -4.88 -17.86
C ILE A 114 -0.93 -5.04 -17.18
N ILE A 115 -2.01 -4.70 -17.87
CA ILE A 115 -3.38 -4.84 -17.31
C ILE A 115 -3.67 -6.30 -16.98
N ALA A 116 -3.36 -7.23 -17.89
CA ALA A 116 -3.63 -8.65 -17.70
C ALA A 116 -2.84 -9.23 -16.52
N TYR A 117 -1.53 -8.95 -16.45
CA TYR A 117 -0.68 -9.44 -15.36
C TYR A 117 -1.03 -8.81 -14.01
N ALA A 118 -1.35 -7.51 -13.98
CA ALA A 118 -1.77 -6.85 -12.75
C ALA A 118 -3.13 -7.39 -12.26
N ASP A 119 -4.08 -7.67 -13.16
CA ASP A 119 -5.35 -8.30 -12.78
C ASP A 119 -5.14 -9.70 -12.19
N GLU A 120 -4.26 -10.51 -12.78
CA GLU A 120 -3.91 -11.84 -12.28
C GLU A 120 -3.22 -11.75 -10.91
N ALA A 121 -2.24 -10.85 -10.76
CA ALA A 121 -1.53 -10.65 -9.51
C ALA A 121 -2.45 -10.18 -8.39
N LEU A 122 -3.38 -9.25 -8.69
CA LEU A 122 -4.34 -8.72 -7.72
C LEU A 122 -5.47 -9.69 -7.38
N ALA A 123 -5.73 -10.68 -8.22
CA ALA A 123 -6.63 -11.78 -7.88
C ALA A 123 -6.02 -12.72 -6.84
N ASP A 124 -4.70 -12.90 -6.86
CA ASP A 124 -3.95 -13.71 -5.89
C ASP A 124 -3.61 -12.90 -4.62
N ASN A 125 -3.10 -11.67 -4.76
CA ASN A 125 -2.81 -10.77 -3.65
C ASN A 125 -3.59 -9.45 -3.81
N PRO A 126 -4.76 -9.32 -3.17
CA PRO A 126 -5.65 -8.16 -3.35
C PRO A 126 -5.09 -6.85 -2.76
N PHE A 127 -3.97 -6.90 -2.04
CA PHE A 127 -3.30 -5.76 -1.42
C PHE A 127 -1.89 -5.51 -1.97
N ASP A 128 -1.58 -6.00 -3.17
CA ASP A 128 -0.35 -5.63 -3.87
C ASP A 128 -0.47 -4.19 -4.39
N LEU A 129 0.00 -3.22 -3.58
CA LEU A 129 -0.13 -1.79 -3.87
C LEU A 129 0.66 -1.38 -5.11
N GLN A 130 1.80 -2.02 -5.37
CA GLN A 130 2.61 -1.78 -6.56
C GLN A 130 1.86 -2.19 -7.82
N GLN A 131 1.24 -3.38 -7.83
CA GLN A 131 0.43 -3.84 -8.96
C GLN A 131 -0.81 -2.95 -9.17
N MET A 132 -1.46 -2.48 -8.09
CA MET A 132 -2.55 -1.49 -8.22
C MET A 132 -2.08 -0.22 -8.91
N ASN A 133 -0.94 0.33 -8.50
CA ASN A 133 -0.42 1.56 -9.10
C ASN A 133 -0.11 1.38 -10.58
N PHE A 134 0.51 0.25 -10.94
CA PHE A 134 0.86 -0.05 -12.33
C PHE A 134 -0.38 -0.31 -13.20
N LEU A 135 -1.39 -0.99 -12.64
CA LEU A 135 -2.70 -1.17 -13.27
C LEU A 135 -3.39 0.17 -13.54
N ILE A 136 -3.40 1.07 -12.56
CA ILE A 136 -3.98 2.42 -12.71
C ILE A 136 -3.31 3.18 -13.86
N TYR A 137 -1.97 3.15 -13.91
CA TYR A 137 -1.21 3.75 -14.99
C TYR A 137 -1.62 3.19 -16.36
N ALA A 138 -1.60 1.87 -16.52
CA ALA A 138 -1.91 1.22 -17.79
C ALA A 138 -3.37 1.44 -18.23
N LEU A 139 -4.31 1.39 -17.28
CA LEU A 139 -5.73 1.68 -17.54
C LEU A 139 -5.93 3.12 -18.04
N ARG A 140 -5.26 4.11 -17.42
CA ARG A 140 -5.31 5.52 -17.86
C ARG A 140 -4.74 5.67 -19.28
N ALA A 141 -3.56 5.10 -19.51
CA ALA A 141 -2.90 5.14 -20.82
C ALA A 141 -3.75 4.47 -21.93
N ARG A 142 -4.58 3.49 -21.55
CA ARG A 142 -5.54 2.82 -22.46
C ARG A 142 -6.91 3.52 -22.54
N GLY A 143 -7.09 4.67 -21.89
CA GLY A 143 -8.36 5.41 -21.85
C GLY A 143 -9.47 4.76 -21.01
N LYS A 144 -9.17 3.74 -20.20
CA LYS A 144 -10.12 3.04 -19.30
C LYS A 144 -10.27 3.80 -17.98
N VAL A 145 -10.63 5.09 -18.07
CA VAL A 145 -10.58 6.04 -16.94
C VAL A 145 -11.48 5.67 -15.76
N ASN A 146 -12.66 5.12 -16.01
CA ASN A 146 -13.60 4.73 -14.94
C ASN A 146 -13.01 3.57 -14.11
N ARG A 147 -12.46 2.56 -14.77
CA ARG A 147 -11.81 1.44 -14.09
C ARG A 147 -10.56 1.90 -13.33
N ALA A 148 -9.78 2.80 -13.93
CA ALA A 148 -8.62 3.41 -13.24
C ALA A 148 -9.03 4.18 -11.98
N ALA A 149 -10.16 4.89 -12.01
CA ALA A 149 -10.67 5.63 -10.85
C ALA A 149 -11.07 4.71 -9.69
N ILE A 150 -11.65 3.54 -9.97
CA ILE A 150 -11.99 2.52 -8.96
C ILE A 150 -10.72 2.03 -8.26
N TRP A 151 -9.70 1.65 -9.03
CA TRP A 151 -8.43 1.19 -8.46
C TRP A 151 -7.68 2.28 -7.70
N GLN A 152 -7.72 3.52 -8.20
CA GLN A 152 -7.16 4.68 -7.50
C GLN A 152 -7.85 4.92 -6.15
N TYR A 153 -9.17 4.78 -6.10
CA TYR A 153 -9.94 4.90 -4.87
C TYR A 153 -9.49 3.85 -3.85
N ARG A 154 -9.38 2.58 -4.25
CA ARG A 154 -8.90 1.49 -3.40
C ARG A 154 -7.49 1.74 -2.88
N LEU A 155 -6.55 2.06 -3.79
CA LEU A 155 -5.16 2.35 -3.44
C LEU A 155 -5.06 3.48 -2.42
N ASN A 156 -5.76 4.59 -2.64
CA ASN A 156 -5.73 5.74 -1.75
C ASN A 156 -6.21 5.39 -0.33
N HIS A 157 -7.25 4.57 -0.19
CA HIS A 157 -7.77 4.18 1.12
C HIS A 157 -6.87 3.16 1.83
N LEU A 158 -6.23 2.25 1.10
CA LEU A 158 -5.23 1.34 1.67
C LEU A 158 -3.99 2.10 2.15
N LEU A 159 -3.46 3.03 1.33
CA LEU A 159 -2.39 3.92 1.76
C LEU A 159 -2.79 4.75 2.99
N GLN A 160 -4.04 5.26 3.02
CA GLN A 160 -4.55 5.99 4.17
C GLN A 160 -4.64 5.13 5.43
N ALA A 161 -5.00 3.84 5.31
CA ALA A 161 -5.00 2.90 6.44
C ALA A 161 -3.59 2.77 7.04
N ILE A 162 -2.55 2.67 6.19
CA ILE A 162 -1.15 2.61 6.63
C ILE A 162 -0.72 3.94 7.26
N ILE A 163 -0.90 5.06 6.55
CA ILE A 163 -0.44 6.39 7.02
C ILE A 163 -1.12 6.81 8.32
N SER A 164 -2.37 6.40 8.52
CA SER A 164 -3.09 6.68 9.77
C SER A 164 -2.60 5.87 10.97
N SER A 165 -1.69 4.92 10.78
CA SER A 165 -1.14 4.11 11.88
C SER A 165 -0.03 4.79 12.65
N GLY A 166 0.63 5.79 12.07
CA GLY A 166 1.75 6.49 12.68
C GLY A 166 2.14 7.73 11.90
N THR A 167 3.27 8.29 12.23
CA THR A 167 3.92 9.39 11.49
C THR A 167 5.19 8.94 10.77
N GLY A 168 5.72 7.77 11.12
CA GLY A 168 6.98 7.23 10.62
C GLY A 168 8.22 7.94 11.15
N ALA A 169 8.08 8.84 12.14
CA ALA A 169 9.18 9.68 12.60
C ALA A 169 10.18 8.97 13.52
N ASP A 170 9.72 7.97 14.24
CA ASP A 170 10.50 7.18 15.20
C ASP A 170 9.81 5.82 15.43
N GLU A 171 10.39 4.97 16.29
CA GLU A 171 9.87 3.65 16.62
C GLU A 171 8.48 3.70 17.27
N GLU A 172 8.23 4.67 18.17
CA GLU A 172 6.95 4.81 18.87
C GLU A 172 5.82 5.22 17.91
N HIS A 173 6.16 5.98 16.88
CA HIS A 173 5.24 6.51 15.88
C HIS A 173 5.42 5.85 14.51
N ALA A 174 6.02 4.67 14.46
CA ALA A 174 6.26 3.92 13.22
C ALA A 174 4.96 3.60 12.47
N TRP A 175 5.03 3.54 11.15
CA TRP A 175 3.93 3.02 10.34
C TRP A 175 3.86 1.50 10.43
N TYR A 176 2.66 0.97 10.56
CA TYR A 176 2.42 -0.47 10.57
C TYR A 176 2.13 -0.98 9.18
N VAL A 177 2.82 -2.01 8.74
CA VAL A 177 2.62 -2.65 7.44
C VAL A 177 2.36 -4.15 7.59
N ILE A 178 1.61 -4.72 6.62
CA ILE A 178 1.34 -6.16 6.55
C ILE A 178 2.16 -6.86 5.48
N ASN A 179 2.97 -6.11 4.74
CA ASN A 179 3.87 -6.62 3.71
C ASN A 179 5.08 -5.68 3.61
N PRO A 180 6.34 -6.18 3.60
CA PRO A 180 7.52 -5.33 3.54
C PRO A 180 7.58 -4.44 2.27
N ARG A 181 6.97 -4.87 1.17
CA ARG A 181 6.91 -4.06 -0.06
C ARG A 181 6.12 -2.77 0.13
N HIS A 182 5.14 -2.75 1.04
CA HIS A 182 4.34 -1.54 1.32
C HIS A 182 5.16 -0.39 1.90
N GLU A 183 6.31 -0.66 2.50
CA GLU A 183 7.25 0.36 2.96
C GLU A 183 7.71 1.24 1.80
N TYR A 184 8.10 0.60 0.69
CA TYR A 184 8.51 1.29 -0.53
C TYR A 184 7.34 2.04 -1.19
N ASP A 185 6.12 1.48 -1.11
CA ASP A 185 4.92 2.17 -1.60
C ASP A 185 4.65 3.45 -0.79
N ILE A 186 4.84 3.41 0.53
CA ILE A 186 4.75 4.61 1.40
C ILE A 186 5.86 5.61 1.09
N VAL A 187 7.11 5.16 0.92
CA VAL A 187 8.23 6.04 0.52
C VAL A 187 7.91 6.75 -0.80
N ASN A 188 7.41 6.01 -1.79
CA ASN A 188 7.00 6.56 -3.08
C ASN A 188 5.83 7.54 -2.93
N PHE A 189 4.84 7.23 -2.11
CA PHE A 189 3.71 8.12 -1.82
C PHE A 189 4.17 9.43 -1.17
N GLN A 190 5.19 9.37 -0.31
CA GLN A 190 5.82 10.53 0.29
C GLN A 190 6.74 11.30 -0.67
N GLN A 191 6.85 10.87 -1.93
CA GLN A 191 7.74 11.45 -2.96
C GLN A 191 9.22 11.46 -2.54
N ALA A 192 9.62 10.43 -1.81
CA ALA A 192 10.98 10.26 -1.33
C ALA A 192 11.71 9.14 -2.11
N VAL A 193 13.01 9.11 -2.01
CA VAL A 193 13.88 8.11 -2.65
C VAL A 193 14.69 7.39 -1.59
N VAL A 194 14.61 6.07 -1.57
CA VAL A 194 15.38 5.23 -0.64
C VAL A 194 16.88 5.39 -0.86
N LYS A 195 17.63 5.64 0.20
CA LYS A 195 19.09 5.69 0.25
C LYS A 195 19.69 4.48 0.91
N ASN A 196 19.12 4.08 2.04
CA ASN A 196 19.55 2.94 2.83
C ASN A 196 18.37 2.31 3.53
N GLN A 197 18.47 1.02 3.84
CA GLN A 197 17.51 0.30 4.65
C GLN A 197 18.26 -0.62 5.61
N GLN A 198 17.81 -0.67 6.84
CA GLN A 198 18.33 -1.59 7.86
C GLN A 198 17.21 -2.09 8.75
N TYR A 199 17.31 -3.36 9.13
CA TYR A 199 16.49 -3.91 10.20
C TYR A 199 17.00 -3.42 11.54
N ARG A 200 16.09 -3.00 12.39
CA ARG A 200 16.37 -2.57 13.75
C ARG A 200 15.56 -3.41 14.74
N GLU A 201 16.28 -4.15 15.57
CA GLU A 201 15.62 -4.95 16.59
C GLU A 201 14.76 -4.08 17.52
N PRO A 202 13.65 -4.61 18.04
CA PRO A 202 13.22 -6.01 17.79
C PRO A 202 12.32 -6.22 16.58
N TYR A 203 11.73 -5.17 15.96
CA TYR A 203 10.67 -5.35 14.95
C TYR A 203 10.53 -4.16 13.99
N TYR A 204 11.59 -3.40 13.76
CA TYR A 204 11.49 -2.20 12.93
C TYR A 204 12.34 -2.30 11.66
N ASP A 205 11.78 -1.82 10.56
CA ASP A 205 12.59 -1.45 9.41
C ASP A 205 12.79 0.07 9.43
N GLU A 206 14.06 0.47 9.34
CA GLU A 206 14.50 1.85 9.29
C GLU A 206 14.95 2.15 7.87
N ILE A 207 14.28 3.10 7.22
CA ILE A 207 14.58 3.49 5.84
C ILE A 207 15.04 4.94 5.78
N GLU A 208 16.32 5.14 5.46
CA GLU A 208 16.83 6.46 5.14
C GLU A 208 16.39 6.87 3.74
N VAL A 209 15.79 8.04 3.63
CA VAL A 209 15.25 8.57 2.38
C VAL A 209 15.79 9.96 2.07
N GLU A 210 15.89 10.26 0.77
CA GLU A 210 16.09 11.62 0.28
C GLU A 210 14.77 12.19 -0.22
N LYS A 211 14.41 13.36 0.27
CA LYS A 211 13.22 14.10 -0.14
C LYS A 211 13.59 15.50 -0.61
N LYS A 212 12.95 15.96 -1.67
CA LYS A 212 13.11 17.34 -2.12
C LYS A 212 12.02 18.20 -1.50
N ASN A 213 12.42 19.29 -0.85
CA ASN A 213 11.48 20.30 -0.36
C ASN A 213 10.94 21.15 -1.53
N ASP A 214 9.97 22.03 -1.23
CA ASP A 214 9.32 22.90 -2.22
C ASP A 214 10.29 23.81 -2.99
N LYS A 215 11.50 24.02 -2.46
CA LYS A 215 12.57 24.79 -3.10
C LYS A 215 13.54 23.90 -3.90
N GLY A 216 13.24 22.62 -4.04
CA GLY A 216 14.07 21.64 -4.75
C GLY A 216 15.35 21.23 -3.99
N LYS A 217 15.54 21.67 -2.74
CA LYS A 217 16.69 21.28 -1.92
C LYS A 217 16.44 19.87 -1.36
N ALA A 218 17.40 18.98 -1.56
CA ALA A 218 17.38 17.64 -0.98
C ALA A 218 17.58 17.71 0.54
N THR A 219 16.78 16.94 1.26
CA THR A 219 16.89 16.69 2.70
C THR A 219 16.89 15.19 2.93
N THR A 220 17.64 14.72 3.91
CA THR A 220 17.63 13.34 4.33
C THR A 220 16.71 13.21 5.54
N GLU A 221 15.81 12.23 5.51
CA GLU A 221 14.89 11.88 6.57
C GLU A 221 14.98 10.37 6.82
N THR A 222 14.55 9.93 7.98
CA THR A 222 14.47 8.51 8.30
C THR A 222 13.02 8.14 8.57
N TYR A 223 12.57 7.06 7.96
CA TYR A 223 11.22 6.52 8.14
C TYR A 223 11.29 5.20 8.89
N TYR A 224 10.38 5.01 9.85
CA TYR A 224 10.27 3.82 10.67
C TYR A 224 9.00 3.05 10.36
N PHE A 225 9.15 1.75 10.14
CA PHE A 225 8.05 0.82 9.91
C PHE A 225 8.04 -0.27 10.98
N ASN A 226 6.89 -0.54 11.53
CA ASN A 226 6.68 -1.62 12.49
C ASN A 226 6.18 -2.86 11.75
N ILE A 227 7.01 -3.91 11.74
CA ILE A 227 6.75 -5.19 11.08
C ILE A 227 6.47 -6.33 12.07
N ARG A 228 6.33 -6.01 13.36
CA ARG A 228 6.15 -7.01 14.42
C ARG A 228 5.04 -8.01 14.10
N ASN A 229 3.84 -7.52 13.85
CA ASN A 229 2.68 -8.39 13.66
C ASN A 229 2.72 -9.15 12.34
N LEU A 230 3.37 -8.57 11.32
CA LEU A 230 3.66 -9.26 10.08
C LEU A 230 4.53 -10.50 10.35
N LEU A 231 5.63 -10.33 11.09
CA LEU A 231 6.55 -11.43 11.44
C LEU A 231 5.87 -12.45 12.36
N GLU A 232 5.18 -12.01 13.41
CA GLU A 232 4.46 -12.89 14.35
C GLU A 232 3.45 -13.78 13.63
N GLU A 233 2.61 -13.21 12.74
CA GLU A 233 1.61 -13.98 11.99
C GLU A 233 2.24 -14.87 10.91
N TYR A 234 3.31 -14.42 10.29
CA TYR A 234 4.06 -15.23 9.34
C TYR A 234 4.65 -16.48 10.03
N TYR A 235 5.42 -16.30 11.08
CA TYR A 235 6.04 -17.45 11.77
C TYR A 235 5.03 -18.33 12.49
N ARG A 236 3.88 -17.79 12.90
CA ARG A 236 2.78 -18.61 13.41
C ARG A 236 2.22 -19.57 12.35
N LYS A 237 2.16 -19.12 11.10
CA LYS A 237 1.67 -19.93 9.97
C LYS A 237 2.74 -20.83 9.35
N PHE A 238 3.97 -20.38 9.37
CA PHE A 238 5.12 -21.06 8.78
C PHE A 238 6.23 -21.31 9.83
N PRO A 239 5.97 -22.14 10.86
CA PRO A 239 6.88 -22.29 12.01
C PRO A 239 8.25 -22.88 11.62
N GLY A 240 8.38 -23.54 10.47
CA GLY A 240 9.65 -24.05 9.97
C GLY A 240 10.60 -22.97 9.42
N GLU A 241 10.12 -21.74 9.25
CA GLU A 241 10.90 -20.61 8.72
C GLU A 241 11.32 -19.60 9.80
N ALA A 242 11.10 -19.93 11.08
CA ALA A 242 11.41 -19.08 12.24
C ALA A 242 12.89 -19.16 12.71
N ASN A 243 13.85 -19.62 11.87
CA ASN A 243 15.26 -19.79 12.25
C ASN A 243 16.15 -18.78 11.53
#